data_ae5b2fe0d6a70837d9bd19f07b934dbf
#
_entry.id   ae5b2fe0d6a70837d9bd19f07b934dbf
#
_cell.length_a   1.000
_cell.length_b   1.000
_cell.length_c   1.000
_cell.angle_alpha   90.00
_cell.angle_beta   90.00
_cell.angle_gamma   90.00
#
_symmetry.space_group_name_H-M   'P 1'
#
loop_
_entity.id
_entity.type
_entity.pdbx_description
1 polymer ?
#
loop_
_entity_poly.entity_id
_entity_poly.type
_entity_poly.pdbx_seq_one_letter_code
_entity_poly.pdbx_strand_id
1 'polypeptide(L)'
;VGSEMCIRDSRKGEILESLHFASLEKIFIEERIYKDKEFEQAKNMDAACEHIDERLTPYYPTFIREVTKEDILRLMEIKMARILKFNSDKAEELIARMRKDIEEIDCHLANIVEYTVDWFRMLKDKYGKAFPRRTELRNFDTIEATKVIEANEKLYINREEGFIGTGLKKDEFIGNCSPIDDVIIFFRDGK
;
A
#
# COMPACT_ATOMS: atom_id res chain seq x y z
N VAL A 1 7.85 -3.04 -5.34
CA VAL A 1 8.80 -2.08 -4.75
C VAL A 1 8.11 -0.75 -4.48
N GLY A 2 7.51 -0.09 -5.50
CA GLY A 2 6.88 1.22 -5.30
C GLY A 2 5.78 1.27 -4.25
N SER A 3 4.84 0.31 -4.24
CA SER A 3 3.78 0.25 -3.22
C SER A 3 4.32 -0.02 -1.82
N GLU A 4 5.34 -0.87 -1.67
CA GLU A 4 5.98 -1.11 -0.37
C GLU A 4 6.69 0.15 0.15
N MET A 5 7.34 0.91 -0.71
CA MET A 5 7.95 2.19 -0.36
C MET A 5 6.89 3.16 0.18
N CYS A 6 5.77 3.34 -0.52
CA CYS A 6 4.68 4.22 -0.06
C CYS A 6 4.09 3.77 1.29
N ILE A 7 3.89 2.45 1.48
CA ILE A 7 3.37 1.91 2.74
C ILE A 7 4.34 2.21 3.90
N ARG A 8 5.65 2.02 3.69
CA ARG A 8 6.67 2.28 4.71
C ARG A 8 6.80 3.76 5.03
N ASP A 9 6.81 4.63 4.02
CA ASP A 9 6.83 6.09 4.23
C ASP A 9 5.60 6.57 5.00
N SER A 10 4.40 6.13 4.65
CA SER A 10 3.18 6.46 5.38
C SER A 10 3.25 6.00 6.83
N ARG A 11 3.71 4.76 7.05
CA ARG A 11 3.89 4.21 8.40
C ARG A 11 4.91 4.98 9.21
N LYS A 12 6.02 5.39 8.60
CA LYS A 12 7.02 6.24 9.24
C LYS A 12 6.41 7.57 9.67
N GLY A 13 5.64 8.22 8.80
CA GLY A 13 4.93 9.47 9.10
C GLY A 13 3.99 9.33 10.30
N GLU A 14 3.18 8.27 10.36
CA GLU A 14 2.28 8.00 11.49
C GLU A 14 3.04 7.81 12.82
N ILE A 15 4.18 7.08 12.79
CA ILE A 15 5.00 6.86 13.98
C ILE A 15 5.67 8.14 14.43
N LEU A 16 6.18 8.96 13.50
CA LEU A 16 6.78 10.26 13.80
C LEU A 16 5.78 11.20 14.48
N GLU A 17 4.55 11.30 13.99
CA GLU A 17 3.50 12.10 14.62
C GLU A 17 3.12 11.56 16.01
N SER A 18 3.04 10.24 16.15
CA SER A 18 2.78 9.60 17.45
C SER A 18 3.91 9.83 18.45
N LEU A 19 5.15 9.76 18.01
CA LEU A 19 6.35 10.00 18.81
C LEU A 19 6.45 11.48 19.23
N HIS A 20 6.14 12.40 18.32
CA HIS A 20 6.10 13.84 18.62
C HIS A 20 5.08 14.12 19.73
N PHE A 21 3.85 13.62 19.58
CA PHE A 21 2.80 13.85 20.57
C PHE A 21 3.08 13.13 21.91
N ALA A 22 3.63 11.92 21.90
CA ALA A 22 4.01 11.21 23.13
C ALA A 22 5.10 11.95 23.91
N SER A 23 6.05 12.59 23.21
CA SER A 23 7.09 13.41 23.81
C SER A 23 6.51 14.69 24.43
N LEU A 24 5.58 15.35 23.75
CA LEU A 24 4.86 16.51 24.26
C LEU A 24 4.01 16.15 25.50
N GLU A 25 3.24 15.07 25.43
CA GLU A 25 2.41 14.59 26.54
C GLU A 25 3.26 14.28 27.78
N LYS A 26 4.40 13.61 27.58
CA LYS A 26 5.34 13.29 28.67
C LYS A 26 5.80 14.56 29.38
N ILE A 27 6.32 15.55 28.66
CA ILE A 27 6.81 16.80 29.24
C ILE A 27 5.67 17.59 29.90
N PHE A 28 4.54 17.71 29.24
CA PHE A 28 3.35 18.41 29.78
C PHE A 28 2.91 17.86 31.14
N ILE A 29 2.99 16.53 31.32
CA ILE A 29 2.57 15.88 32.57
C ILE A 29 3.69 15.92 33.62
N GLU A 30 4.94 15.65 33.24
CA GLU A 30 6.10 15.64 34.18
C GLU A 30 6.38 17.03 34.74
N GLU A 31 6.36 18.05 33.91
CA GLU A 31 6.53 19.44 34.31
C GLU A 31 5.28 20.05 34.99
N ARG A 32 4.21 19.27 35.05
CA ARG A 32 2.91 19.65 35.66
C ARG A 32 2.34 20.97 35.11
N ILE A 33 2.56 21.25 33.84
CA ILE A 33 2.13 22.51 33.18
C ILE A 33 0.59 22.70 33.38
N TYR A 34 -0.15 21.63 33.42
CA TYR A 34 -1.61 21.64 33.69
C TYR A 34 -2.01 22.15 35.10
N LYS A 35 -1.03 22.36 36.01
CA LYS A 35 -1.24 22.91 37.38
C LYS A 35 -0.69 24.33 37.56
N ASP A 36 -0.15 24.92 36.51
CA ASP A 36 0.37 26.26 36.59
C ASP A 36 -0.77 27.24 36.84
N LYS A 37 -0.57 28.20 37.74
CA LYS A 37 -1.59 29.19 38.09
C LYS A 37 -2.02 30.05 36.91
N GLU A 38 -1.05 30.37 36.06
CA GLU A 38 -1.26 31.13 34.84
C GLU A 38 -2.14 30.38 33.86
N PHE A 39 -2.02 29.05 33.77
CA PHE A 39 -2.89 28.21 33.00
C PHE A 39 -4.31 28.13 33.57
N GLU A 40 -4.42 27.92 34.89
CA GLU A 40 -5.74 27.83 35.56
C GLU A 40 -6.52 29.16 35.51
N GLN A 41 -5.80 30.29 35.51
CA GLN A 41 -6.39 31.64 35.52
C GLN A 41 -6.45 32.27 34.12
N ALA A 42 -6.11 31.55 33.09
CA ALA A 42 -6.14 32.04 31.72
C ALA A 42 -7.56 32.52 31.35
N LYS A 43 -7.66 33.75 30.87
CA LYS A 43 -8.95 34.36 30.53
C LYS A 43 -9.54 33.82 29.23
N ASN A 44 -8.68 33.37 28.34
CA ASN A 44 -9.01 32.90 27.01
C ASN A 44 -8.22 31.65 26.68
N MET A 45 -8.72 30.86 25.73
CA MET A 45 -8.03 29.71 25.21
C MET A 45 -6.66 30.08 24.60
N ASP A 46 -6.57 31.23 23.93
CA ASP A 46 -5.31 31.70 23.32
C ASP A 46 -4.25 31.99 24.37
N ALA A 47 -4.60 32.66 25.49
CA ALA A 47 -3.66 32.91 26.59
C ALA A 47 -3.19 31.59 27.25
N ALA A 48 -4.05 30.60 27.36
CA ALA A 48 -3.66 29.28 27.83
C ALA A 48 -2.70 28.57 26.87
N CYS A 49 -2.94 28.70 25.55
CA CYS A 49 -2.04 28.16 24.54
C CYS A 49 -0.65 28.84 24.58
N GLU A 50 -0.61 30.18 24.69
CA GLU A 50 0.65 30.93 24.79
C GLU A 50 1.45 30.51 26.02
N HIS A 51 0.80 30.36 27.18
CA HIS A 51 1.47 29.90 28.39
C HIS A 51 2.07 28.50 28.23
N ILE A 52 1.31 27.55 27.64
CA ILE A 52 1.83 26.19 27.38
C ILE A 52 3.02 26.24 26.41
N ASP A 53 2.94 27.06 25.37
CA ASP A 53 4.01 27.25 24.38
C ASP A 53 5.29 27.78 25.02
N GLU A 54 5.17 28.82 25.86
CA GLU A 54 6.30 29.36 26.62
C GLU A 54 6.96 28.31 27.53
N ARG A 55 6.16 27.49 28.20
CA ARG A 55 6.63 26.42 29.08
C ARG A 55 7.29 25.27 28.32
N LEU A 56 6.87 25.00 27.08
CA LEU A 56 7.46 23.99 26.21
C LEU A 56 8.71 24.47 25.47
N THR A 57 8.94 25.79 25.35
CA THR A 57 10.06 26.40 24.63
C THR A 57 11.43 25.81 24.99
N PRO A 58 11.79 25.56 26.27
CA PRO A 58 13.07 24.97 26.65
C PRO A 58 13.28 23.54 26.09
N TYR A 59 12.21 22.85 25.77
CA TYR A 59 12.21 21.46 25.29
C TYR A 59 12.11 21.34 23.76
N TYR A 60 11.93 22.43 23.03
CA TYR A 60 11.82 22.45 21.56
C TYR A 60 12.93 21.68 20.83
N PRO A 61 14.22 21.77 21.25
CA PRO A 61 15.28 21.02 20.60
C PRO A 61 15.16 19.49 20.71
N THR A 62 14.30 19.00 21.62
CA THR A 62 14.09 17.56 21.83
C THR A 62 12.95 16.99 20.98
N PHE A 63 12.14 17.86 20.38
CA PHE A 63 11.01 17.47 19.56
C PHE A 63 11.43 17.22 18.10
N ILE A 64 10.64 16.42 17.41
CA ILE A 64 10.89 16.02 16.03
C ILE A 64 10.57 17.15 15.05
N ARG A 65 9.55 17.94 15.35
CA ARG A 65 9.09 19.08 14.58
C ARG A 65 8.67 20.24 15.51
N GLU A 66 8.41 21.38 14.91
CA GLU A 66 7.85 22.53 15.63
C GLU A 66 6.48 22.18 16.24
N VAL A 67 6.23 22.71 17.43
CA VAL A 67 4.95 22.57 18.13
C VAL A 67 3.93 23.48 17.48
N THR A 68 2.79 22.93 17.11
CA THR A 68 1.70 23.68 16.52
C THR A 68 0.61 24.00 17.55
N LYS A 69 -0.21 25.02 17.24
CA LYS A 69 -1.39 25.33 18.08
C LYS A 69 -2.31 24.14 18.24
N GLU A 70 -2.43 23.30 17.21
CA GLU A 70 -3.25 22.07 17.24
C GLU A 70 -2.68 21.05 18.25
N ASP A 71 -1.37 20.92 18.33
CA ASP A 71 -0.72 20.05 19.31
C ASP A 71 -1.01 20.50 20.73
N ILE A 72 -0.97 21.82 20.99
CA ILE A 72 -1.24 22.40 22.29
C ILE A 72 -2.73 22.20 22.66
N LEU A 73 -3.65 22.44 21.74
CA LEU A 73 -5.07 22.19 21.95
C LEU A 73 -5.33 20.71 22.31
N ARG A 74 -4.64 19.81 21.63
CA ARG A 74 -4.73 18.39 21.88
C ARG A 74 -4.15 17.98 23.25
N LEU A 75 -3.12 18.69 23.75
CA LEU A 75 -2.62 18.51 25.12
C LEU A 75 -3.67 18.92 26.15
N MET A 76 -4.41 20.01 25.90
CA MET A 76 -5.48 20.51 26.78
C MET A 76 -6.67 19.57 26.87
N GLU A 77 -6.91 18.75 25.84
CA GLU A 77 -7.96 17.73 25.82
C GLU A 77 -7.63 16.49 26.66
N ILE A 78 -6.41 16.39 27.20
CA ILE A 78 -5.99 15.23 28.00
C ILE A 78 -6.80 15.17 29.29
N LYS A 79 -7.54 14.09 29.45
CA LYS A 79 -8.39 13.89 30.63
C LYS A 79 -7.55 13.69 31.89
N MET A 80 -7.98 14.27 32.99
CA MET A 80 -7.33 14.14 34.31
C MET A 80 -7.11 12.66 34.71
N ALA A 81 -8.02 11.76 34.33
CA ALA A 81 -7.89 10.34 34.59
C ALA A 81 -6.67 9.72 33.85
N ARG A 82 -6.25 10.26 32.71
CA ARG A 82 -5.04 9.85 31.99
C ARG A 82 -3.79 10.37 32.68
N ILE A 83 -3.82 11.63 33.12
CA ILE A 83 -2.73 12.25 33.89
C ILE A 83 -2.46 11.47 35.17
N LEU A 84 -3.49 11.10 35.92
CA LEU A 84 -3.36 10.34 37.18
C LEU A 84 -2.82 8.92 36.99
N LYS A 85 -3.03 8.33 35.82
CA LYS A 85 -2.54 7.00 35.44
C LYS A 85 -1.20 7.04 34.69
N PHE A 86 -0.66 8.23 34.46
CA PHE A 86 0.58 8.39 33.72
C PHE A 86 1.74 7.74 34.50
N ASN A 87 2.57 7.03 33.73
CA ASN A 87 3.78 6.40 34.23
C ASN A 87 4.93 6.80 33.31
N SER A 88 5.90 7.51 33.84
CA SER A 88 7.04 8.03 33.10
C SER A 88 7.87 6.94 32.45
N ASP A 89 8.16 5.86 33.18
CA ASP A 89 8.98 4.73 32.68
C ASP A 89 8.31 4.07 31.46
N LYS A 90 7.00 3.87 31.53
CA LYS A 90 6.24 3.32 30.38
C LYS A 90 6.17 4.27 29.20
N ALA A 91 6.13 5.57 29.46
CA ALA A 91 6.18 6.58 28.40
C ALA A 91 7.54 6.57 27.71
N GLU A 92 8.63 6.46 28.47
CA GLU A 92 9.98 6.32 27.94
C GLU A 92 10.18 5.04 27.13
N GLU A 93 9.69 3.91 27.63
CA GLU A 93 9.71 2.62 26.90
C GLU A 93 8.95 2.74 25.56
N LEU A 94 7.79 3.39 25.57
CA LEU A 94 7.01 3.60 24.36
C LEU A 94 7.75 4.49 23.35
N ILE A 95 8.34 5.60 23.82
CA ILE A 95 9.15 6.50 23.00
C ILE A 95 10.37 5.77 22.42
N ALA A 96 11.07 4.99 23.22
CA ALA A 96 12.22 4.20 22.78
C ALA A 96 11.82 3.15 21.73
N ARG A 97 10.68 2.49 21.91
CA ARG A 97 10.13 1.55 20.93
C ARG A 97 9.83 2.25 19.61
N MET A 98 9.12 3.39 19.63
CA MET A 98 8.79 4.13 18.40
C MET A 98 10.05 4.59 17.66
N ARG A 99 11.10 5.02 18.36
CA ARG A 99 12.39 5.37 17.74
C ARG A 99 13.03 4.17 17.05
N LYS A 100 13.02 3.01 17.70
CA LYS A 100 13.52 1.77 17.11
C LYS A 100 12.71 1.36 15.87
N ASP A 101 11.39 1.47 15.93
CA ASP A 101 10.51 1.16 14.78
C ASP A 101 10.82 2.06 13.59
N ILE A 102 11.15 3.35 13.83
CA ILE A 102 11.56 4.29 12.78
C ILE A 102 12.90 3.86 12.17
N GLU A 103 13.90 3.50 12.99
CA GLU A 103 15.21 3.02 12.52
C GLU A 103 15.05 1.74 11.66
N GLU A 104 14.20 0.81 12.07
CA GLU A 104 13.88 -0.39 11.28
C GLU A 104 13.23 -0.04 9.93
N ILE A 105 12.30 0.91 9.92
CA ILE A 105 11.66 1.36 8.68
C ILE A 105 12.67 2.05 7.76
N ASP A 106 13.55 2.88 8.31
CA ASP A 106 14.61 3.54 7.54
C ASP A 106 15.60 2.53 6.93
N CYS A 107 15.96 1.49 7.67
CA CYS A 107 16.76 0.39 7.15
C CYS A 107 16.05 -0.33 5.98
N HIS A 108 14.74 -0.60 6.11
CA HIS A 108 13.95 -1.21 5.04
C HIS A 108 13.82 -0.29 3.82
N LEU A 109 13.65 1.02 4.01
CA LEU A 109 13.58 2.00 2.92
C LEU A 109 14.92 2.13 2.18
N ALA A 110 16.03 2.12 2.91
CA ALA A 110 17.37 2.14 2.31
C ALA A 110 17.65 0.89 1.46
N ASN A 111 17.07 -0.27 1.81
CA ASN A 111 17.28 -1.56 1.15
C ASN A 111 15.95 -2.13 0.60
N ILE A 112 15.09 -1.28 0.06
CA ILE A 112 13.71 -1.62 -0.30
C ILE A 112 13.60 -2.79 -1.30
N VAL A 113 14.54 -2.93 -2.21
CA VAL A 113 14.55 -4.01 -3.19
C VAL A 113 14.79 -5.36 -2.50
N GLU A 114 15.81 -5.43 -1.64
CA GLU A 114 16.15 -6.64 -0.90
C GLU A 114 15.03 -7.02 0.07
N TYR A 115 14.52 -6.05 0.82
CA TYR A 115 13.37 -6.23 1.68
C TYR A 115 12.16 -6.81 0.93
N THR A 116 11.85 -6.26 -0.26
CA THR A 116 10.73 -6.74 -1.10
C THR A 116 10.97 -8.17 -1.58
N VAL A 117 12.19 -8.49 -2.00
CA VAL A 117 12.56 -9.86 -2.44
C VAL A 117 12.41 -10.86 -1.29
N ASP A 118 12.86 -10.51 -0.10
CA ASP A 118 12.76 -11.39 1.08
C ASP A 118 11.31 -11.60 1.52
N TRP A 119 10.48 -10.56 1.41
CA TRP A 119 9.03 -10.69 1.62
C TRP A 119 8.42 -11.72 0.66
N PHE A 120 8.74 -11.66 -0.62
CA PHE A 120 8.23 -12.64 -1.58
C PHE A 120 8.82 -14.03 -1.39
N ARG A 121 10.07 -14.15 -0.92
CA ARG A 121 10.66 -15.44 -0.52
C ARG A 121 9.88 -16.07 0.63
N MET A 122 9.60 -15.30 1.66
CA MET A 122 8.79 -15.75 2.79
C MET A 122 7.38 -16.19 2.37
N LEU A 123 6.72 -15.43 1.47
CA LEU A 123 5.42 -15.82 0.94
C LEU A 123 5.49 -17.12 0.12
N LYS A 124 6.53 -17.29 -0.67
CA LYS A 124 6.77 -18.52 -1.45
C LYS A 124 6.95 -19.73 -0.53
N ASP A 125 7.73 -19.58 0.53
CA ASP A 125 7.96 -20.67 1.49
C ASP A 125 6.67 -21.06 2.24
N LYS A 126 5.87 -20.05 2.62
CA LYS A 126 4.63 -20.27 3.36
C LYS A 126 3.49 -20.82 2.50
N TYR A 127 3.34 -20.34 1.27
CA TYR A 127 2.17 -20.60 0.43
C TYR A 127 2.49 -21.32 -0.90
N GLY A 128 3.75 -21.37 -1.32
CA GLY A 128 4.14 -21.87 -2.65
C GLY A 128 3.73 -23.31 -2.92
N LYS A 129 3.64 -24.15 -1.87
CA LYS A 129 3.16 -25.53 -2.00
C LYS A 129 1.67 -25.62 -2.35
N ALA A 130 0.86 -24.71 -1.76
CA ALA A 130 -0.58 -24.66 -2.00
C ALA A 130 -0.92 -23.97 -3.34
N PHE A 131 -0.06 -23.06 -3.80
CA PHE A 131 -0.24 -22.26 -5.02
C PHE A 131 0.94 -22.42 -5.97
N PRO A 132 1.13 -23.60 -6.61
CA PRO A 132 2.24 -23.81 -7.55
C PRO A 132 2.09 -22.89 -8.75
N ARG A 133 3.23 -22.38 -9.21
CA ARG A 133 3.27 -21.52 -10.40
C ARG A 133 2.89 -22.33 -11.64
N ARG A 134 1.87 -21.88 -12.38
CA ARG A 134 1.41 -22.47 -13.64
C ARG A 134 1.90 -21.70 -14.87
N THR A 135 2.50 -20.53 -14.69
CA THR A 135 2.97 -19.68 -15.76
C THR A 135 4.31 -20.22 -16.30
N GLU A 136 4.37 -20.47 -17.60
CA GLU A 136 5.60 -20.80 -18.32
C GLU A 136 6.18 -19.53 -18.94
N LEU A 137 7.50 -19.36 -18.84
CA LEU A 137 8.22 -18.28 -19.54
C LEU A 137 8.60 -18.81 -20.92
N ARG A 138 8.03 -18.20 -21.98
CA ARG A 138 8.37 -18.52 -23.38
C ARG A 138 8.82 -17.24 -24.08
N ASN A 139 9.80 -17.38 -24.98
CA ASN A 139 10.16 -16.30 -25.89
C ASN A 139 9.11 -16.19 -27.00
N PHE A 140 8.85 -14.99 -27.50
CA PHE A 140 7.88 -14.76 -28.58
C PHE A 140 8.24 -15.53 -29.85
N ASP A 141 9.53 -15.75 -30.13
CA ASP A 141 10.02 -16.50 -31.28
C ASP A 141 9.64 -17.99 -31.27
N THR A 142 9.22 -18.53 -30.10
CA THR A 142 8.79 -19.92 -29.95
C THR A 142 7.28 -20.10 -29.92
N ILE A 143 6.52 -19.01 -29.97
CA ILE A 143 5.06 -19.04 -30.03
C ILE A 143 4.66 -19.19 -31.49
N GLU A 144 4.35 -20.43 -31.92
CA GLU A 144 3.67 -20.63 -33.19
C GLU A 144 2.36 -19.90 -33.21
N ALA A 145 2.19 -18.96 -34.14
CA ALA A 145 0.98 -18.13 -34.26
C ALA A 145 -0.30 -18.98 -34.27
N THR A 146 -0.24 -20.15 -34.88
CA THR A 146 -1.35 -21.13 -34.95
C THR A 146 -1.84 -21.64 -33.58
N LYS A 147 -1.01 -21.58 -32.52
CA LYS A 147 -1.42 -22.04 -31.16
C LYS A 147 -2.08 -20.96 -30.31
N VAL A 148 -2.00 -19.69 -30.71
CA VAL A 148 -2.52 -18.53 -29.96
C VAL A 148 -3.85 -18.06 -30.55
N ILE A 149 -4.18 -18.50 -31.76
CA ILE A 149 -5.33 -18.03 -32.51
C ILE A 149 -6.54 -18.91 -32.16
N GLU A 150 -7.57 -18.24 -31.65
CA GLU A 150 -8.86 -18.87 -31.39
C GLU A 150 -9.66 -18.98 -32.68
N ALA A 151 -10.31 -20.11 -32.90
CA ALA A 151 -11.22 -20.33 -34.02
C ALA A 151 -12.57 -19.62 -33.75
N ASN A 152 -12.58 -18.30 -33.97
CA ASN A 152 -13.71 -17.42 -33.64
C ASN A 152 -14.68 -17.24 -34.82
N GLU A 153 -14.28 -17.62 -36.03
CA GLU A 153 -15.12 -17.52 -37.23
C GLU A 153 -15.87 -18.83 -37.49
N LYS A 154 -17.09 -18.71 -38.00
CA LYS A 154 -17.93 -19.87 -38.39
C LYS A 154 -17.85 -20.06 -39.90
N LEU A 155 -17.41 -21.23 -40.33
CA LEU A 155 -17.32 -21.61 -41.74
C LEU A 155 -18.60 -22.29 -42.22
N TYR A 156 -19.13 -21.81 -43.35
CA TYR A 156 -20.35 -22.30 -43.98
C TYR A 156 -20.06 -22.69 -45.44
N ILE A 157 -20.86 -23.61 -45.99
CA ILE A 157 -20.77 -24.04 -47.38
C ILE A 157 -22.16 -24.00 -48.05
N ASN A 158 -22.19 -23.51 -49.27
CA ASN A 158 -23.31 -23.69 -50.18
C ASN A 158 -22.89 -24.70 -51.27
N ARG A 159 -23.36 -25.91 -51.16
CA ARG A 159 -22.98 -27.00 -52.09
C ARG A 159 -23.65 -26.86 -53.46
N GLU A 160 -24.79 -26.17 -53.56
CA GLU A 160 -25.53 -25.99 -54.82
C GLU A 160 -24.86 -24.94 -55.69
N GLU A 161 -24.44 -23.84 -55.07
CA GLU A 161 -23.79 -22.73 -55.78
C GLU A 161 -22.27 -22.81 -55.76
N GLY A 162 -21.67 -23.71 -54.97
CA GLY A 162 -20.24 -23.92 -54.90
C GLY A 162 -19.46 -22.88 -54.13
N PHE A 163 -20.06 -22.22 -53.15
CA PHE A 163 -19.40 -21.22 -52.30
C PHE A 163 -19.07 -21.75 -50.92
N ILE A 164 -17.95 -21.33 -50.38
CA ILE A 164 -17.55 -21.57 -49.00
C ILE A 164 -17.00 -20.25 -48.39
N GLY A 165 -17.33 -19.99 -47.12
CA GLY A 165 -16.85 -18.79 -46.43
C GLY A 165 -17.55 -18.50 -45.12
N THR A 166 -17.09 -17.51 -44.41
CA THR A 166 -17.60 -17.10 -43.08
C THR A 166 -18.85 -16.21 -43.16
N GLY A 167 -19.11 -15.62 -44.33
CA GLY A 167 -20.26 -14.75 -44.57
C GLY A 167 -21.60 -15.43 -44.89
N LEU A 168 -21.63 -16.73 -45.15
CA LEU A 168 -22.74 -17.50 -45.66
C LEU A 168 -23.67 -18.05 -44.54
N LYS A 169 -24.18 -17.16 -43.69
CA LYS A 169 -24.92 -17.54 -42.45
C LYS A 169 -26.22 -18.34 -42.62
N LYS A 170 -26.76 -18.43 -43.86
CA LYS A 170 -27.98 -19.19 -44.20
C LYS A 170 -27.70 -20.59 -44.73
N ASP A 171 -26.42 -20.90 -44.97
CA ASP A 171 -25.99 -22.13 -45.60
C ASP A 171 -25.56 -23.19 -44.55
N GLU A 172 -25.07 -24.34 -45.01
CA GLU A 172 -24.66 -25.44 -44.13
C GLU A 172 -23.42 -25.05 -43.32
N PHE A 173 -23.52 -25.16 -41.99
CA PHE A 173 -22.37 -24.92 -41.08
C PHE A 173 -21.44 -26.14 -41.10
N ILE A 174 -20.14 -25.90 -41.34
CA ILE A 174 -19.10 -26.93 -41.36
C ILE A 174 -18.35 -27.00 -40.03
N GLY A 175 -17.93 -25.86 -39.50
CA GLY A 175 -17.10 -25.80 -38.29
C GLY A 175 -16.64 -24.39 -37.96
N ASN A 176 -15.86 -24.30 -36.88
CA ASN A 176 -15.19 -23.05 -36.53
C ASN A 176 -13.81 -23.01 -37.18
N CYS A 177 -13.42 -21.83 -37.63
CA CYS A 177 -12.09 -21.56 -38.21
C CYS A 177 -11.50 -20.24 -37.69
N SER A 178 -10.23 -20.05 -37.89
CA SER A 178 -9.55 -18.79 -37.67
C SER A 178 -9.45 -17.96 -38.96
N PRO A 179 -9.39 -16.61 -38.88
CA PRO A 179 -9.15 -15.76 -40.05
C PRO A 179 -7.85 -16.05 -40.81
N ILE A 180 -6.95 -16.80 -40.21
CA ILE A 180 -5.65 -17.19 -40.82
C ILE A 180 -5.60 -18.64 -41.23
N ASP A 181 -6.68 -19.41 -41.09
CA ASP A 181 -6.74 -20.78 -41.56
C ASP A 181 -6.87 -20.82 -43.07
N ASP A 182 -6.11 -21.72 -43.73
CA ASP A 182 -6.23 -22.01 -45.13
C ASP A 182 -7.30 -23.09 -45.34
N VAL A 183 -8.26 -22.79 -46.20
CA VAL A 183 -9.33 -23.75 -46.56
C VAL A 183 -9.01 -24.40 -47.88
N ILE A 184 -8.80 -25.73 -47.89
CA ILE A 184 -8.55 -26.49 -49.09
C ILE A 184 -9.83 -27.19 -49.52
N ILE A 185 -10.25 -26.97 -50.77
CA ILE A 185 -11.45 -27.53 -51.32
C ILE A 185 -11.08 -28.54 -52.40
N PHE A 186 -11.55 -29.78 -52.23
CA PHE A 186 -11.41 -30.80 -53.24
C PHE A 186 -12.72 -30.97 -54.02
N PHE A 187 -12.68 -30.69 -55.29
CA PHE A 187 -13.82 -30.92 -56.17
C PHE A 187 -13.96 -32.40 -56.53
N ARG A 188 -15.16 -32.81 -56.90
CA ARG A 188 -15.46 -34.21 -57.25
C ARG A 188 -14.75 -34.68 -58.51
N ASP A 189 -14.31 -33.77 -59.38
CA ASP A 189 -13.55 -34.02 -60.61
C ASP A 189 -12.03 -34.04 -60.40
N GLY A 190 -11.59 -33.95 -59.12
CA GLY A 190 -10.17 -34.07 -58.76
C GLY A 190 -9.32 -32.81 -58.97
N LYS A 191 -9.97 -31.66 -59.12
CA LYS A 191 -9.26 -30.37 -59.20
C LYS A 191 -9.16 -29.74 -57.84
#